data_40dba63a5ae7fae6da6db73f9e1cc514
#
_entry.id   40dba63a5ae7fae6da6db73f9e1cc514
#
_cell.length_a   1.000
_cell.length_b   1.000
_cell.length_c   1.000
_cell.angle_alpha   90.00
_cell.angle_beta   90.00
_cell.angle_gamma   90.00
#
_symmetry.space_group_name_H-M   'P 1'
#
loop_
_entity.id
_entity.type
_entity.pdbx_description
1 polymer ?
#
loop_
_entity_poly.entity_id
_entity_poly.type
_entity_poly.pdbx_seq_one_letter_code
_entity_poly.pdbx_strand_id
1 'polypeptide(L)'
;MTGQLLTLTLETANGATGDVGIRLRPDLAPGHVERITKLASEGFYDGVIFHRVIDGFMAQGGDPTGTGMGGSKLPDLKAEFNSERHVRGVCSMARSSNPNSANSQFFICLDDATFLDRQYTAWGVVESGMEHVDALPKGEPPRSPGKIVKASVA
;
A
#
# COMPACT_ATOMS: atom_id res chain seq x y z
N MET A 1 6.60 4.66 -20.29
CA MET A 1 6.31 3.22 -20.24
C MET A 1 5.38 2.92 -19.07
N THR A 2 4.28 2.26 -19.34
CA THR A 2 3.38 1.85 -18.27
C THR A 2 3.97 0.66 -17.51
N GLY A 3 3.91 0.70 -16.20
CA GLY A 3 4.33 -0.40 -15.36
C GLY A 3 3.34 -1.56 -15.38
N GLN A 4 3.69 -2.62 -14.69
CA GLN A 4 2.82 -3.77 -14.51
C GLN A 4 1.63 -3.41 -13.61
N LEU A 5 0.64 -4.26 -13.59
CA LEU A 5 -0.54 -4.12 -12.73
C LEU A 5 -0.40 -5.04 -11.51
N LEU A 6 -0.46 -4.43 -10.34
CA LEU A 6 -0.57 -5.15 -9.08
C LEU A 6 -2.05 -5.31 -8.76
N THR A 7 -2.50 -6.55 -8.57
CA THR A 7 -3.88 -6.82 -8.17
C THR A 7 -3.89 -7.29 -6.72
N LEU A 8 -4.63 -6.58 -5.87
CA LEU A 8 -4.88 -6.97 -4.50
C LEU A 8 -6.32 -7.44 -4.39
N THR A 9 -6.53 -8.68 -3.98
CA THR A 9 -7.87 -9.15 -3.62
C THR A 9 -8.07 -8.82 -2.16
N LEU A 10 -9.00 -7.92 -1.86
CA LEU A 10 -9.26 -7.48 -0.49
C LEU A 10 -10.48 -8.18 0.08
N GLU A 11 -10.42 -8.56 1.36
CA GLU A 11 -11.60 -8.91 2.14
C GLU A 11 -11.92 -7.73 3.04
N THR A 12 -13.12 -7.19 2.89
CA THR A 12 -13.59 -6.03 3.65
C THR A 12 -14.60 -6.47 4.72
N ALA A 13 -15.47 -5.56 5.17
CA ALA A 13 -16.44 -5.87 6.20
C ALA A 13 -17.38 -7.01 5.75
N ASN A 14 -17.74 -7.89 6.70
CA ASN A 14 -18.71 -8.99 6.49
C ASN A 14 -18.24 -10.04 5.47
N GLY A 15 -16.93 -10.18 5.26
CA GLY A 15 -16.39 -11.19 4.36
C GLY A 15 -16.54 -10.87 2.89
N ALA A 16 -16.98 -9.67 2.53
CA ALA A 16 -17.07 -9.25 1.13
C ALA A 16 -15.65 -9.14 0.54
N THR A 17 -15.48 -9.58 -0.70
CA THR A 17 -14.19 -9.52 -1.39
C THR A 17 -14.29 -8.70 -2.66
N GLY A 18 -13.17 -8.12 -3.08
CA GLY A 18 -13.10 -7.38 -4.34
C GLY A 18 -11.65 -7.15 -4.74
N ASP A 19 -11.43 -6.98 -6.03
CA ASP A 19 -10.11 -6.79 -6.59
C ASP A 19 -9.82 -5.30 -6.76
N VAL A 20 -8.60 -4.90 -6.38
CA VAL A 20 -8.08 -3.55 -6.57
C VAL A 20 -6.91 -3.65 -7.52
N GLY A 21 -7.00 -2.95 -8.65
CA GLY A 21 -5.91 -2.89 -9.62
C GLY A 21 -5.08 -1.64 -9.42
N ILE A 22 -3.77 -1.82 -9.20
CA ILE A 22 -2.83 -0.73 -8.96
C ILE A 22 -1.80 -0.72 -10.08
N ARG A 23 -1.72 0.39 -10.82
CA ARG A 23 -0.68 0.56 -11.83
C ARG A 23 0.63 0.91 -11.15
N LEU A 24 1.61 0.03 -11.28
CA LEU A 24 2.95 0.27 -10.74
C LEU A 24 3.67 1.31 -11.58
N ARG A 25 4.43 2.17 -10.92
CA ARG A 25 5.11 3.30 -11.54
C ARG A 25 6.63 3.20 -11.34
N PRO A 26 7.32 2.32 -12.09
CA PRO A 26 8.78 2.21 -11.99
C PRO A 26 9.51 3.47 -12.46
N ASP A 27 8.84 4.31 -13.25
CA ASP A 27 9.37 5.60 -13.65
C ASP A 27 9.51 6.55 -12.45
N LEU A 28 8.69 6.39 -11.41
CA LEU A 28 8.73 7.22 -10.21
C LEU A 28 9.63 6.64 -9.13
N ALA A 29 9.60 5.33 -8.93
CA ALA A 29 10.25 4.68 -7.81
C ALA A 29 10.65 3.25 -8.16
N PRO A 30 11.71 3.07 -8.96
CA PRO A 30 12.09 1.74 -9.46
C PRO A 30 12.41 0.75 -8.34
N GLY A 31 13.10 1.16 -7.29
CA GLY A 31 13.45 0.27 -6.18
C GLY A 31 12.23 -0.14 -5.37
N HIS A 32 11.29 0.77 -5.14
CA HIS A 32 10.07 0.46 -4.42
C HIS A 32 9.17 -0.47 -5.24
N VAL A 33 9.04 -0.23 -6.55
CA VAL A 33 8.26 -1.12 -7.43
C VAL A 33 8.86 -2.52 -7.45
N GLU A 34 10.19 -2.63 -7.53
CA GLU A 34 10.87 -3.92 -7.48
C GLU A 34 10.57 -4.65 -6.16
N ARG A 35 10.62 -3.95 -5.02
CA ARG A 35 10.33 -4.53 -3.71
C ARG A 35 8.88 -5.02 -3.63
N ILE A 36 7.93 -4.19 -4.03
CA ILE A 36 6.50 -4.55 -4.00
C ILE A 36 6.25 -5.76 -4.91
N THR A 37 6.81 -5.77 -6.10
CA THR A 37 6.66 -6.87 -7.05
C THR A 37 7.22 -8.17 -6.46
N LYS A 38 8.40 -8.12 -5.87
CA LYS A 38 9.04 -9.28 -5.26
C LYS A 38 8.20 -9.84 -4.12
N LEU A 39 7.77 -8.98 -3.21
CA LEU A 39 6.98 -9.41 -2.04
C LEU A 39 5.62 -9.98 -2.48
N ALA A 40 4.95 -9.34 -3.44
CA ALA A 40 3.69 -9.85 -3.95
C ALA A 40 3.86 -11.22 -4.60
N SER A 41 4.90 -11.40 -5.41
CA SER A 41 5.18 -12.65 -6.10
C SER A 41 5.52 -13.80 -5.15
N GLU A 42 6.07 -13.47 -3.98
CA GLU A 42 6.46 -14.48 -2.96
C GLU A 42 5.33 -14.79 -1.99
N GLY A 43 4.16 -14.18 -2.17
CA GLY A 43 3.03 -14.40 -1.26
C GLY A 43 3.17 -13.67 0.08
N PHE A 44 4.10 -12.74 0.19
CA PHE A 44 4.36 -12.01 1.46
C PHE A 44 3.13 -11.26 1.96
N TYR A 45 2.37 -10.65 1.05
CA TYR A 45 1.20 -9.85 1.41
C TYR A 45 -0.07 -10.68 1.63
N ASP A 46 -0.05 -11.97 1.31
CA ASP A 46 -1.25 -12.79 1.45
C ASP A 46 -1.62 -12.94 2.92
N GLY A 47 -2.87 -12.62 3.25
CA GLY A 47 -3.38 -12.68 4.62
C GLY A 47 -3.03 -11.48 5.50
N VAL A 48 -2.31 -10.49 4.98
CA VAL A 48 -1.87 -9.32 5.76
C VAL A 48 -3.00 -8.32 5.91
N ILE A 49 -3.22 -7.83 7.13
CA ILE A 49 -4.32 -6.92 7.44
C ILE A 49 -3.97 -5.46 7.14
N PHE A 50 -5.03 -4.65 7.00
CA PHE A 50 -4.90 -3.19 7.01
C PHE A 50 -5.04 -2.73 8.46
N HIS A 51 -3.93 -2.57 9.13
CA HIS A 51 -3.88 -2.33 10.57
C HIS A 51 -4.14 -0.86 10.96
N ARG A 52 -4.19 0.04 9.99
CA ARG A 52 -4.42 1.47 10.24
C ARG A 52 -5.20 2.06 9.06
N VAL A 53 -6.45 2.39 9.30
CA VAL A 53 -7.32 2.99 8.26
C VAL A 53 -7.98 4.21 8.85
N ILE A 54 -7.65 5.38 8.32
CA ILE A 54 -8.17 6.66 8.79
C ILE A 54 -9.07 7.24 7.72
N ASP A 55 -10.36 7.43 8.07
CA ASP A 55 -11.35 7.96 7.16
C ASP A 55 -10.90 9.33 6.61
N GLY A 56 -11.06 9.52 5.30
CA GLY A 56 -10.67 10.77 4.64
C GLY A 56 -9.15 10.98 4.53
N PHE A 57 -8.34 9.98 4.86
CA PHE A 57 -6.88 10.09 4.80
C PHE A 57 -6.27 8.92 4.02
N MET A 58 -6.11 7.76 4.64
CA MET A 58 -5.43 6.64 3.98
C MET A 58 -5.76 5.30 4.64
N ALA A 59 -5.45 4.21 3.90
CA ALA A 59 -5.49 2.84 4.41
C ALA A 59 -4.08 2.27 4.36
N GLN A 60 -3.55 1.84 5.49
CA GLN A 60 -2.18 1.34 5.63
C GLN A 60 -2.17 -0.14 6.00
N GLY A 61 -1.33 -0.89 5.29
CA GLY A 61 -1.10 -2.30 5.55
C GLY A 61 0.31 -2.70 5.15
N GLY A 62 0.53 -4.00 5.00
CA GLY A 62 1.82 -4.52 4.53
C GLY A 62 2.77 -4.98 5.63
N ASP A 63 2.33 -4.95 6.89
CA ASP A 63 3.08 -5.50 8.03
C ASP A 63 2.57 -6.92 8.32
N PRO A 64 3.41 -7.95 8.15
CA PRO A 64 2.96 -9.33 8.39
C PRO A 64 2.58 -9.59 9.84
N THR A 65 3.06 -8.78 10.79
CA THR A 65 2.69 -8.92 12.21
C THR A 65 1.39 -8.20 12.55
N GLY A 66 0.92 -7.29 11.69
CA GLY A 66 -0.30 -6.54 11.90
C GLY A 66 -0.23 -5.48 13.00
N THR A 67 0.95 -5.19 13.54
CA THR A 67 1.13 -4.25 14.65
C THR A 67 1.56 -2.85 14.22
N GLY A 68 2.01 -2.70 12.99
CA GLY A 68 2.61 -1.47 12.49
C GLY A 68 4.12 -1.40 12.72
N MET A 69 4.70 -2.41 13.39
CA MET A 69 6.12 -2.43 13.76
C MET A 69 6.94 -3.40 12.92
N GLY A 70 6.30 -4.24 12.11
CA GLY A 70 6.98 -5.29 11.36
C GLY A 70 7.26 -4.91 9.91
N GLY A 71 7.97 -5.79 9.23
CA GLY A 71 8.31 -5.65 7.83
C GLY A 71 8.88 -6.95 7.29
N SER A 72 9.43 -6.89 6.08
CA SER A 72 10.10 -8.04 5.48
C SER A 72 11.51 -8.20 6.05
N LYS A 73 12.14 -9.34 5.73
CA LYS A 73 13.53 -9.61 6.12
C LYS A 73 14.53 -8.94 5.19
N LEU A 74 14.05 -8.28 4.14
CA LEU A 74 14.91 -7.59 3.19
C LEU A 74 15.40 -6.26 3.77
N PRO A 75 16.51 -5.71 3.26
CA PRO A 75 17.03 -4.43 3.73
C PRO A 75 16.02 -3.31 3.51
N ASP A 76 16.10 -2.27 4.34
CA ASP A 76 15.27 -1.08 4.16
C ASP A 76 15.60 -0.40 2.83
N LEU A 77 14.61 0.28 2.27
CA LEU A 77 14.71 0.99 1.00
C LEU A 77 15.12 2.44 1.22
N LYS A 78 15.99 2.93 0.36
CA LYS A 78 16.27 4.37 0.29
C LYS A 78 15.05 5.09 -0.27
N ALA A 79 14.81 6.31 0.20
CA ALA A 79 13.74 7.15 -0.31
C ALA A 79 13.91 7.39 -1.82
N GLU A 80 12.79 7.38 -2.53
CA GLU A 80 12.74 7.71 -3.95
C GLU A 80 11.69 8.80 -4.15
N PHE A 81 11.84 9.91 -3.43
CA PHE A 81 10.90 11.02 -3.51
C PHE A 81 10.81 11.54 -4.95
N ASN A 82 9.59 11.84 -5.36
CA ASN A 82 9.32 12.23 -6.74
C ASN A 82 8.22 13.29 -6.78
N SER A 83 7.84 13.72 -7.98
CA SER A 83 6.89 14.80 -8.16
C SER A 83 5.43 14.34 -8.14
N GLU A 84 5.16 13.05 -7.97
CA GLU A 84 3.79 12.57 -7.93
C GLU A 84 3.08 13.11 -6.70
N ARG A 85 1.89 13.66 -6.89
CA ARG A 85 1.11 14.23 -5.79
C ARG A 85 0.34 13.12 -5.07
N HIS A 86 0.24 13.25 -3.74
CA HIS A 86 -0.51 12.32 -2.91
C HIS A 86 -1.98 12.70 -2.95
N VAL A 87 -2.67 12.24 -3.98
CA VAL A 87 -4.11 12.44 -4.15
C VAL A 87 -4.81 11.09 -4.04
N ARG A 88 -6.14 11.10 -3.99
CA ARG A 88 -6.93 9.88 -3.86
C ARG A 88 -6.47 8.82 -4.86
N GLY A 89 -6.23 7.61 -4.37
CA GLY A 89 -5.79 6.44 -5.15
C GLY A 89 -4.30 6.26 -5.28
N VAL A 90 -3.49 7.23 -4.86
CA VAL A 90 -2.02 7.08 -4.91
C VAL A 90 -1.57 6.13 -3.81
N CYS A 91 -0.68 5.20 -4.19
CA CYS A 91 -0.07 4.25 -3.29
C CYS A 91 1.36 4.70 -2.99
N SER A 92 1.71 4.78 -1.73
CA SER A 92 2.99 5.28 -1.26
C SER A 92 3.52 4.38 -0.15
N MET A 93 4.82 4.48 0.15
CA MET A 93 5.44 3.60 1.13
C MET A 93 5.47 4.23 2.51
N ALA A 94 4.96 3.50 3.51
CA ALA A 94 5.08 3.92 4.90
C ALA A 94 6.52 3.74 5.37
N ARG A 95 6.93 4.57 6.33
CA ARG A 95 8.27 4.56 6.89
C ARG A 95 8.24 5.11 8.31
N SER A 96 9.33 4.91 9.05
CA SER A 96 9.52 5.57 10.33
C SER A 96 9.96 7.03 10.11
N SER A 97 10.43 7.70 11.16
CA SER A 97 10.97 9.06 11.04
C SER A 97 12.21 9.12 10.15
N ASN A 98 12.92 8.00 9.97
CA ASN A 98 14.05 7.92 9.05
C ASN A 98 13.52 7.78 7.62
N PRO A 99 13.83 8.74 6.71
CA PRO A 99 13.30 8.67 5.34
C PRO A 99 13.81 7.46 4.54
N ASN A 100 14.85 6.79 4.98
CA ASN A 100 15.41 5.61 4.33
C ASN A 100 15.07 4.32 5.10
N SER A 101 13.91 4.28 5.75
CA SER A 101 13.46 3.13 6.55
C SER A 101 12.26 2.40 5.95
N ALA A 102 11.85 2.72 4.73
CA ALA A 102 10.76 2.01 4.06
C ALA A 102 11.13 0.54 3.85
N ASN A 103 10.16 -0.35 3.99
CA ASN A 103 10.42 -1.79 3.85
C ASN A 103 9.28 -2.51 3.12
N SER A 104 8.17 -2.77 3.79
CA SER A 104 7.03 -3.49 3.19
C SER A 104 5.69 -2.82 3.44
N GLN A 105 5.57 -1.99 4.46
CA GLN A 105 4.31 -1.32 4.76
C GLN A 105 4.04 -0.22 3.75
N PHE A 106 2.80 -0.13 3.30
CA PHE A 106 2.38 0.87 2.34
C PHE A 106 1.01 1.42 2.73
N PHE A 107 0.64 2.54 2.11
CA PHE A 107 -0.70 3.08 2.29
C PHE A 107 -1.28 3.52 0.94
N ILE A 108 -2.60 3.51 0.89
CA ILE A 108 -3.37 3.96 -0.27
C ILE A 108 -4.15 5.20 0.19
N CYS A 109 -3.98 6.32 -0.50
CA CYS A 109 -4.66 7.55 -0.14
C CYS A 109 -6.16 7.43 -0.41
N LEU A 110 -6.97 7.69 0.61
CA LEU A 110 -8.43 7.70 0.49
C LEU A 110 -8.95 9.06 0.01
N ASP A 111 -8.17 10.10 0.20
CA ASP A 111 -8.47 11.46 -0.21
C ASP A 111 -7.14 12.18 -0.44
N ASP A 112 -7.20 13.43 -0.89
CA ASP A 112 -6.01 14.21 -1.15
C ASP A 112 -5.24 14.44 0.16
N ALA A 113 -3.94 14.17 0.12
CA ALA A 113 -3.04 14.30 1.26
C ALA A 113 -1.72 14.94 0.80
N THR A 114 -1.84 16.09 0.12
CA THR A 114 -0.70 16.72 -0.53
C THR A 114 0.39 17.19 0.43
N PHE A 115 0.10 17.26 1.73
CA PHE A 115 1.12 17.51 2.75
C PHE A 115 2.16 16.39 2.84
N LEU A 116 1.90 15.23 2.22
CA LEU A 116 2.84 14.11 2.13
C LEU A 116 3.77 14.21 0.92
N ASP A 117 3.50 15.15 0.01
CA ASP A 117 4.26 15.26 -1.24
C ASP A 117 5.74 15.45 -0.93
N ARG A 118 6.60 14.68 -1.63
CA ARG A 118 8.05 14.68 -1.49
C ARG A 118 8.55 14.30 -0.09
N GLN A 119 7.66 13.78 0.77
CA GLN A 119 7.99 13.28 2.10
C GLN A 119 7.91 11.76 2.15
N TYR A 120 7.18 11.16 1.22
CA TYR A 120 6.99 9.72 1.08
C TYR A 120 7.17 9.33 -0.37
N THR A 121 7.52 8.06 -0.60
CA THR A 121 7.76 7.56 -1.97
C THR A 121 6.49 6.99 -2.57
N ALA A 122 5.90 7.70 -3.51
CA ALA A 122 4.77 7.22 -4.30
C ALA A 122 5.29 6.23 -5.36
N TRP A 123 4.64 5.06 -5.47
CA TRP A 123 5.09 4.00 -6.37
C TRP A 123 3.98 3.42 -7.24
N GLY A 124 2.74 3.82 -7.02
CA GLY A 124 1.62 3.29 -7.81
C GLY A 124 0.36 4.12 -7.68
N VAL A 125 -0.61 3.82 -8.54
CA VAL A 125 -1.92 4.51 -8.55
C VAL A 125 -3.01 3.48 -8.80
N VAL A 126 -4.07 3.53 -8.00
CA VAL A 126 -5.23 2.67 -8.18
C VAL A 126 -5.93 3.02 -9.50
N GLU A 127 -6.11 2.03 -10.37
CA GLU A 127 -6.83 2.18 -11.63
C GLU A 127 -8.27 1.65 -11.55
N SER A 128 -8.52 0.67 -10.67
CA SER A 128 -9.82 0.03 -10.55
C SER A 128 -10.03 -0.49 -9.15
N GLY A 129 -11.29 -0.59 -8.72
CA GLY A 129 -11.63 -1.19 -7.45
C GLY A 129 -11.45 -0.29 -6.24
N MET A 130 -11.32 1.02 -6.41
CA MET A 130 -11.13 1.93 -5.27
C MET A 130 -12.29 1.85 -4.26
N GLU A 131 -13.49 1.49 -4.70
CA GLU A 131 -14.62 1.28 -3.80
C GLU A 131 -14.36 0.21 -2.75
N HIS A 132 -13.50 -0.78 -3.05
CA HIS A 132 -13.14 -1.83 -2.09
C HIS A 132 -12.17 -1.28 -1.03
N VAL A 133 -11.30 -0.37 -1.43
CA VAL A 133 -10.41 0.32 -0.47
C VAL A 133 -11.24 1.19 0.47
N ASP A 134 -12.21 1.92 -0.09
CA ASP A 134 -13.13 2.75 0.71
C ASP A 134 -13.94 1.93 1.72
N ALA A 135 -14.22 0.67 1.38
CA ALA A 135 -15.01 -0.22 2.23
C ALA A 135 -14.21 -0.86 3.37
N LEU A 136 -12.89 -0.67 3.41
CA LEU A 136 -12.07 -1.23 4.50
C LEU A 136 -12.53 -0.65 5.85
N PRO A 137 -12.69 -1.49 6.88
CA PRO A 137 -13.04 -1.01 8.21
C PRO A 137 -12.03 0.01 8.74
N LYS A 138 -12.53 1.07 9.36
CA LYS A 138 -11.71 2.16 9.88
C LYS A 138 -11.23 1.86 11.30
N GLY A 139 -10.09 2.43 11.67
CA GLY A 139 -9.51 2.32 13.01
C GLY A 139 -8.00 2.24 13.01
N GLU A 140 -7.42 2.37 14.21
CA GLU A 140 -5.97 2.34 14.43
C GLU A 140 -5.63 1.46 15.64
N PRO A 141 -5.82 0.14 15.59
CA PRO A 141 -6.30 -0.68 14.46
C PRO A 141 -7.82 -0.77 14.40
N PRO A 142 -8.37 -1.18 13.25
CA PRO A 142 -9.80 -1.50 13.17
C PRO A 142 -10.14 -2.67 14.09
N ARG A 143 -11.40 -2.72 14.58
CA ARG A 143 -11.87 -3.84 15.41
C ARG A 143 -11.85 -5.17 14.65
N SER A 144 -12.29 -5.13 13.40
CA SER A 144 -12.29 -6.28 12.51
C SER A 144 -11.61 -5.85 11.22
N PRO A 145 -10.28 -5.87 11.18
CA PRO A 145 -9.56 -5.31 10.04
C PRO A 145 -9.82 -6.07 8.74
N GLY A 146 -9.88 -5.32 7.65
CA GLY A 146 -9.82 -5.91 6.33
C GLY A 146 -8.42 -6.45 6.06
N LYS A 147 -8.32 -7.32 5.06
CA LYS A 147 -7.02 -7.95 4.74
C LYS A 147 -6.84 -8.14 3.25
N ILE A 148 -5.59 -8.36 2.86
CA ILE A 148 -5.23 -8.79 1.52
C ILE A 148 -5.37 -10.31 1.50
N VAL A 149 -6.31 -10.81 0.71
CA VAL A 149 -6.46 -12.27 0.53
C VAL A 149 -5.32 -12.77 -0.34
N LYS A 150 -5.02 -12.04 -1.42
CA LYS A 150 -3.96 -12.39 -2.35
C LYS A 150 -3.45 -11.14 -3.06
N ALA A 151 -2.15 -11.11 -3.35
CA ALA A 151 -1.51 -10.10 -4.17
C ALA A 151 -0.82 -10.77 -5.36
N SER A 152 -0.97 -10.21 -6.55
CA SER A 152 -0.32 -10.73 -7.75
C SER A 152 0.07 -9.59 -8.68
N VAL A 153 1.11 -9.82 -9.50
CA VAL A 153 1.60 -8.82 -10.46
C VAL A 153 1.61 -9.45 -11.84
N ALA A 154 1.08 -8.73 -12.80
CA ALA A 154 1.04 -9.17 -14.20
C ALA A 154 1.41 -8.05 -15.16
#